data_f1c737106c4b6153e62c59303e13dbbe
#
_entry.id   f1c737106c4b6153e62c59303e13dbbe
#
_cell.length_a   1.000
_cell.length_b   1.000
_cell.length_c   1.000
_cell.angle_alpha   90.00
_cell.angle_beta   90.00
_cell.angle_gamma   90.00
#
_symmetry.space_group_name_H-M   'P 1'
#
loop_
_entity.id
_entity.type
_entity.pdbx_description
1 polymer ?
#
loop_
_entity_poly.entity_id
_entity_poly.type
_entity_poly.pdbx_seq_one_letter_code
_entity_poly.pdbx_strand_id
1 'polypeptide(L)'
;MVLIDEIPTSVGIICFKLDKNVQNQFIKNIKSTSYYDLNNIIMDNIHKFNEYNDSIQFLLVKRRNSLNYIDFIRGKYHIQDNKQINNMFNLMSINEIEMIKNNDFNTLWYNLWLKNAYKKKYLEEMNLSKIKFNHLRETGLLNNINSEYLTTEWEIPKGKKNSNETNLQCAIRELKEETLLSINNYNIISCLDPIHDIFTGTNNKEYKHIFYTALCNNDNINININIEYKNNEIEEIRWCKWSELHEYIRPYNNNKINILTNIFLFILNICENNINETTITI
;
A
#
# COMPACT_ATOMS: atom_id res chain seq x y z
N MET A 1 11.35 32.09 10.24
CA MET A 1 11.14 31.19 9.10
C MET A 1 10.40 29.98 9.67
N VAL A 2 9.08 29.94 9.48
CA VAL A 2 8.26 28.80 9.92
C VAL A 2 8.62 27.65 9.00
N LEU A 3 9.26 26.60 9.53
CA LEU A 3 9.43 25.34 8.82
C LEU A 3 8.00 24.82 8.57
N ILE A 4 7.55 24.91 7.33
CA ILE A 4 6.34 24.20 6.89
C ILE A 4 6.76 22.72 6.97
N ASP A 5 6.22 21.99 7.94
CA ASP A 5 6.44 20.54 8.03
C ASP A 5 6.00 19.93 6.70
N GLU A 6 6.95 19.38 5.94
CA GLU A 6 6.65 18.72 4.68
C GLU A 6 5.73 17.53 4.95
N ILE A 7 4.65 17.43 4.18
CA ILE A 7 3.71 16.30 4.27
C ILE A 7 4.49 14.99 4.07
N PRO A 8 4.46 14.04 5.02
CA PRO A 8 5.13 12.76 4.89
C PRO A 8 4.74 12.07 3.59
N THR A 9 5.73 11.90 2.70
CA THR A 9 5.50 11.40 1.36
C THR A 9 6.09 9.99 1.20
N SER A 10 5.30 9.07 0.64
CA SER A 10 5.75 7.76 0.18
C SER A 10 5.56 7.64 -1.33
N VAL A 11 6.45 6.89 -1.98
CA VAL A 11 6.46 6.74 -3.44
C VAL A 11 6.43 5.26 -3.79
N GLY A 12 5.60 4.88 -4.76
CA GLY A 12 5.43 3.48 -5.15
C GLY A 12 5.06 3.27 -6.61
N ILE A 13 4.82 2.02 -6.96
CA ILE A 13 4.40 1.62 -8.30
C ILE A 13 3.10 0.82 -8.22
N ILE A 14 2.10 1.26 -8.98
CA ILE A 14 0.93 0.45 -9.31
C ILE A 14 1.35 -0.48 -10.44
N CYS A 15 1.71 -1.71 -10.09
CA CYS A 15 2.08 -2.72 -11.06
C CYS A 15 0.85 -3.56 -11.39
N PHE A 16 0.55 -3.71 -12.69
CA PHE A 16 -0.53 -4.55 -13.16
C PHE A 16 -0.04 -5.57 -14.19
N LYS A 17 -0.76 -6.66 -14.33
CA LYS A 17 -0.57 -7.64 -15.41
C LYS A 17 -1.87 -7.84 -16.15
N LEU A 18 -1.77 -8.25 -17.40
CA LEU A 18 -2.87 -8.48 -18.32
C LEU A 18 -2.77 -9.89 -18.88
N ASP A 19 -3.92 -10.52 -19.15
CA ASP A 19 -3.95 -11.74 -19.92
C ASP A 19 -3.37 -11.51 -21.31
N LYS A 20 -2.78 -12.53 -21.91
CA LYS A 20 -2.00 -12.43 -23.14
C LYS A 20 -2.73 -11.70 -24.29
N ASN A 21 -4.02 -11.94 -24.45
CA ASN A 21 -4.80 -11.30 -25.52
C ASN A 21 -4.96 -9.80 -25.26
N VAL A 22 -5.34 -9.43 -24.04
CA VAL A 22 -5.51 -8.05 -23.60
C VAL A 22 -4.16 -7.32 -23.62
N GLN A 23 -3.09 -8.00 -23.18
CA GLN A 23 -1.74 -7.43 -23.20
C GLN A 23 -1.28 -7.08 -24.61
N ASN A 24 -1.49 -7.95 -25.60
CA ASN A 24 -1.09 -7.68 -26.98
C ASN A 24 -1.84 -6.47 -27.53
N GLN A 25 -3.14 -6.36 -27.27
CA GLN A 25 -3.96 -5.22 -27.68
C GLN A 25 -3.50 -3.93 -27.00
N PHE A 26 -3.30 -3.96 -25.68
CA PHE A 26 -2.78 -2.84 -24.90
C PHE A 26 -1.43 -2.36 -25.42
N ILE A 27 -0.45 -3.26 -25.60
CA ILE A 27 0.90 -2.92 -26.08
C ILE A 27 0.86 -2.32 -27.50
N LYS A 28 -0.04 -2.83 -28.36
CA LYS A 28 -0.21 -2.28 -29.71
C LYS A 28 -0.68 -0.83 -29.65
N ASN A 29 -1.70 -0.56 -28.86
CA ASN A 29 -2.40 0.72 -28.84
C ASN A 29 -1.64 1.78 -28.03
N ILE A 30 -1.00 1.40 -26.92
CA ILE A 30 -0.28 2.36 -26.07
C ILE A 30 0.92 3.01 -26.75
N LYS A 31 1.52 2.34 -27.75
CA LYS A 31 2.65 2.88 -28.51
C LYS A 31 2.31 4.16 -29.29
N SER A 32 1.05 4.34 -29.64
CA SER A 32 0.56 5.54 -30.33
C SER A 32 0.12 6.64 -29.37
N THR A 33 0.09 6.36 -28.06
CA THR A 33 -0.36 7.29 -27.02
C THR A 33 0.84 8.07 -26.48
N SER A 34 0.94 9.35 -26.81
CA SER A 34 2.02 10.23 -26.30
C SER A 34 1.76 10.69 -24.86
N TYR A 35 0.50 10.93 -24.52
CA TYR A 35 0.05 11.38 -23.20
C TYR A 35 -1.38 10.92 -22.94
N TYR A 36 -1.72 10.59 -21.68
CA TYR A 36 -3.06 10.26 -21.25
C TYR A 36 -3.37 10.95 -19.92
N ASP A 37 -4.44 11.73 -19.89
CA ASP A 37 -4.91 12.40 -18.68
C ASP A 37 -5.99 11.56 -17.98
N LEU A 38 -5.67 11.07 -16.79
CA LEU A 38 -6.61 10.29 -15.96
C LEU A 38 -7.85 11.08 -15.51
N ASN A 39 -7.79 12.43 -15.54
CA ASN A 39 -8.96 13.25 -15.22
C ASN A 39 -10.01 13.24 -16.34
N ASN A 40 -9.60 12.88 -17.55
CA ASN A 40 -10.47 12.81 -18.74
C ASN A 40 -10.84 11.36 -19.09
N ILE A 41 -11.00 10.50 -18.09
CA ILE A 41 -11.37 9.10 -18.29
C ILE A 41 -12.74 9.01 -18.94
N ILE A 42 -12.80 8.29 -20.08
CA ILE A 42 -14.05 8.01 -20.76
C ILE A 42 -14.78 6.90 -20.02
N MET A 43 -15.94 7.22 -19.45
CA MET A 43 -16.78 6.28 -18.71
C MET A 43 -17.64 5.40 -19.65
N ASP A 44 -17.62 5.65 -20.95
CA ASP A 44 -18.45 4.93 -21.93
C ASP A 44 -18.20 3.42 -21.97
N ASN A 45 -17.01 2.99 -21.56
CA ASN A 45 -16.62 1.59 -21.51
C ASN A 45 -16.97 0.90 -20.18
N ILE A 46 -17.65 1.57 -19.27
CA ILE A 46 -18.01 0.98 -17.96
C ILE A 46 -18.82 -0.32 -18.10
N HIS A 47 -19.62 -0.45 -19.17
CA HIS A 47 -20.37 -1.66 -19.48
C HIS A 47 -19.49 -2.88 -19.82
N LYS A 48 -18.20 -2.64 -20.20
CA LYS A 48 -17.23 -3.69 -20.51
C LYS A 48 -16.44 -4.17 -19.29
N PHE A 49 -16.69 -3.60 -18.12
CA PHE A 49 -15.99 -4.01 -16.89
C PHE A 49 -16.02 -5.54 -16.69
N ASN A 50 -17.17 -6.16 -16.93
CA ASN A 50 -17.34 -7.60 -16.73
C ASN A 50 -16.50 -8.45 -17.70
N GLU A 51 -16.21 -7.96 -18.90
CA GLU A 51 -15.38 -8.69 -19.89
C GLU A 51 -13.92 -8.71 -19.49
N TYR A 52 -13.41 -7.60 -18.90
CA TYR A 52 -12.01 -7.43 -18.57
C TYR A 52 -11.67 -7.74 -17.11
N ASN A 53 -12.69 -8.00 -16.29
CA ASN A 53 -12.58 -8.11 -14.85
C ASN A 53 -11.56 -9.17 -14.39
N ASP A 54 -11.52 -10.30 -15.10
CA ASP A 54 -10.60 -11.40 -14.80
C ASP A 54 -9.24 -11.26 -15.51
N SER A 55 -9.18 -10.42 -16.55
CA SER A 55 -7.99 -10.27 -17.40
C SER A 55 -7.00 -9.22 -16.89
N ILE A 56 -7.40 -8.38 -15.94
CA ILE A 56 -6.59 -7.31 -15.36
C ILE A 56 -6.36 -7.61 -13.88
N GLN A 57 -5.11 -7.71 -13.47
CA GLN A 57 -4.74 -7.96 -12.08
C GLN A 57 -3.72 -6.94 -11.59
N PHE A 58 -3.89 -6.49 -10.35
CA PHE A 58 -3.01 -5.54 -9.66
C PHE A 58 -2.16 -6.25 -8.61
N LEU A 59 -0.90 -5.83 -8.51
CA LEU A 59 0.01 -6.34 -7.51
C LEU A 59 -0.24 -5.64 -6.18
N LEU A 60 -0.59 -6.41 -5.16
CA LEU A 60 -0.73 -5.96 -3.79
C LEU A 60 0.23 -6.69 -2.86
N VAL A 61 0.61 -6.04 -1.79
CA VAL A 61 1.43 -6.57 -0.70
C VAL A 61 0.63 -6.54 0.60
N LYS A 62 0.70 -7.63 1.38
CA LYS A 62 0.12 -7.68 2.73
C LYS A 62 1.19 -7.32 3.75
N ARG A 63 0.90 -6.36 4.60
CA ARG A 63 1.80 -6.00 5.70
C ARG A 63 1.91 -7.13 6.71
N ARG A 64 3.09 -7.34 7.28
CA ARG A 64 3.28 -8.28 8.40
C ARG A 64 2.58 -7.80 9.66
N ASN A 65 2.66 -6.51 9.94
CA ASN A 65 2.00 -5.86 11.06
C ASN A 65 1.20 -4.66 10.57
N SER A 66 0.01 -4.46 11.14
CA SER A 66 -0.80 -3.28 10.87
C SER A 66 -0.09 -2.01 11.36
N LEU A 67 -0.37 -0.88 10.71
CA LEU A 67 0.20 0.41 11.15
C LEU A 67 -0.22 0.74 12.59
N ASN A 68 -1.45 0.40 12.95
CA ASN A 68 -1.97 0.65 14.30
C ASN A 68 -1.29 -0.22 15.36
N TYR A 69 -0.97 -1.49 15.04
CA TYR A 69 -0.18 -2.34 15.93
C TYR A 69 1.24 -1.77 16.14
N ILE A 70 1.91 -1.40 15.04
CA ILE A 70 3.25 -0.79 15.11
C ILE A 70 3.21 0.47 15.97
N ASP A 71 2.27 1.37 15.75
CA ASP A 71 2.16 2.63 16.49
C ASP A 71 1.76 2.38 17.95
N PHE A 72 0.94 1.37 18.24
CA PHE A 72 0.60 0.97 19.60
C PHE A 72 1.82 0.45 20.35
N ILE A 73 2.56 -0.51 19.82
CA ILE A 73 3.77 -1.04 20.47
C ILE A 73 4.82 0.06 20.66
N ARG A 74 4.89 1.05 19.75
CA ARG A 74 5.76 2.23 19.87
C ARG A 74 5.26 3.29 20.85
N GLY A 75 4.11 3.07 21.49
CA GLY A 75 3.54 4.02 22.45
C GLY A 75 3.10 5.36 21.85
N LYS A 76 2.77 5.39 20.54
CA LYS A 76 2.34 6.58 19.81
C LYS A 76 0.86 6.88 20.05
N TYR A 77 0.48 6.97 21.29
CA TYR A 77 -0.86 7.33 21.75
C TYR A 77 -0.79 8.12 23.05
N HIS A 78 -1.84 8.85 23.34
CA HIS A 78 -2.03 9.50 24.62
C HIS A 78 -2.70 8.53 25.59
N ILE A 79 -2.07 8.26 26.74
CA ILE A 79 -2.50 7.22 27.68
C ILE A 79 -3.91 7.48 28.26
N GLN A 80 -4.35 8.74 28.28
CA GLN A 80 -5.66 9.15 28.73
C GLN A 80 -6.72 9.19 27.62
N ASP A 81 -6.32 9.02 26.36
CA ASP A 81 -7.22 9.04 25.22
C ASP A 81 -7.70 7.62 24.87
N ASN A 82 -8.67 7.14 25.68
CA ASN A 82 -9.27 5.83 25.47
C ASN A 82 -9.92 5.70 24.08
N LYS A 83 -10.42 6.80 23.50
CA LYS A 83 -11.03 6.78 22.17
C LYS A 83 -9.98 6.49 21.09
N GLN A 84 -8.83 7.19 21.14
CA GLN A 84 -7.70 6.92 20.25
C GLN A 84 -7.23 5.47 20.37
N ILE A 85 -7.02 5.00 21.59
CA ILE A 85 -6.51 3.66 21.89
C ILE A 85 -7.49 2.58 21.36
N ASN A 86 -8.79 2.72 21.61
CA ASN A 86 -9.81 1.79 21.12
C ASN A 86 -9.89 1.79 19.59
N ASN A 87 -9.78 2.95 18.94
CA ASN A 87 -9.70 3.04 17.49
C ASN A 87 -8.50 2.27 16.93
N MET A 88 -7.34 2.36 17.60
CA MET A 88 -6.16 1.59 17.16
C MET A 88 -6.43 0.09 17.24
N PHE A 89 -7.04 -0.42 18.30
CA PHE A 89 -7.39 -1.84 18.44
C PHE A 89 -8.39 -2.30 17.37
N ASN A 90 -9.43 -1.53 17.11
CA ASN A 90 -10.43 -1.85 16.08
C ASN A 90 -9.81 -1.98 14.68
N LEU A 91 -8.67 -1.35 14.42
CA LEU A 91 -7.98 -1.37 13.14
C LEU A 91 -6.80 -2.37 13.06
N MET A 92 -6.51 -3.08 14.14
CA MET A 92 -5.55 -4.19 14.14
C MET A 92 -6.16 -5.46 13.55
N SER A 93 -5.38 -6.51 13.35
CA SER A 93 -5.90 -7.84 13.08
C SER A 93 -6.22 -8.58 14.37
N ILE A 94 -7.09 -9.59 14.28
CA ILE A 94 -7.42 -10.46 15.43
C ILE A 94 -6.16 -11.08 16.02
N ASN A 95 -5.23 -11.54 15.19
CA ASN A 95 -3.96 -12.12 15.64
C ASN A 95 -3.11 -11.11 16.43
N GLU A 96 -3.08 -9.84 16.02
CA GLU A 96 -2.35 -8.79 16.74
C GLU A 96 -2.99 -8.50 18.09
N ILE A 97 -4.31 -8.52 18.19
CA ILE A 97 -5.05 -8.41 19.45
C ILE A 97 -4.68 -9.57 20.39
N GLU A 98 -4.67 -10.80 19.89
CA GLU A 98 -4.27 -11.97 20.67
C GLU A 98 -2.80 -11.91 21.12
N MET A 99 -1.90 -11.41 20.25
CA MET A 99 -0.52 -11.17 20.65
C MET A 99 -0.41 -10.18 21.81
N ILE A 100 -1.15 -9.06 21.76
CA ILE A 100 -1.15 -8.04 22.82
C ILE A 100 -1.68 -8.61 24.14
N LYS A 101 -2.72 -9.42 24.12
CA LYS A 101 -3.31 -10.04 25.32
C LYS A 101 -2.37 -11.05 25.97
N ASN A 102 -1.72 -11.88 25.18
CA ASN A 102 -1.03 -13.08 25.64
C ASN A 102 0.48 -12.91 25.87
N ASN A 103 1.10 -11.81 25.43
CA ASN A 103 2.53 -11.63 25.55
C ASN A 103 2.90 -10.41 26.40
N ASP A 104 4.05 -10.46 27.04
CA ASP A 104 4.65 -9.30 27.70
C ASP A 104 5.18 -8.30 26.67
N PHE A 105 5.40 -7.06 27.13
CA PHE A 105 5.86 -5.98 26.24
C PHE A 105 7.20 -6.26 25.57
N ASN A 106 8.15 -6.88 26.27
CA ASN A 106 9.47 -7.13 25.70
C ASN A 106 9.35 -8.09 24.50
N THR A 107 8.57 -9.16 24.66
CA THR A 107 8.28 -10.13 23.58
C THR A 107 7.68 -9.42 22.37
N LEU A 108 6.66 -8.56 22.55
CA LEU A 108 6.02 -7.81 21.48
C LEU A 108 7.01 -6.86 20.79
N TRP A 109 7.83 -6.17 21.58
CA TRP A 109 8.85 -5.25 21.06
C TRP A 109 9.91 -5.97 20.22
N TYR A 110 10.46 -7.07 20.72
CA TYR A 110 11.46 -7.85 19.99
C TYR A 110 10.89 -8.50 18.73
N ASN A 111 9.66 -8.98 18.77
CA ASN A 111 8.98 -9.53 17.58
C ASN A 111 8.76 -8.46 16.51
N LEU A 112 8.45 -7.22 16.89
CA LEU A 112 8.27 -6.11 15.96
C LEU A 112 9.58 -5.69 15.28
N TRP A 113 10.68 -5.57 16.07
CA TRP A 113 11.92 -4.96 15.59
C TRP A 113 13.01 -5.95 15.25
N LEU A 114 12.89 -7.20 15.70
CA LEU A 114 13.89 -8.27 15.50
C LEU A 114 15.31 -7.77 15.86
N LYS A 115 16.27 -7.95 14.95
CA LYS A 115 17.66 -7.50 15.14
C LYS A 115 17.79 -5.98 15.38
N ASN A 116 16.83 -5.19 14.92
CA ASN A 116 16.85 -3.74 15.12
C ASN A 116 16.48 -3.34 16.56
N ALA A 117 15.80 -4.20 17.31
CA ALA A 117 15.40 -3.93 18.70
C ALA A 117 16.58 -3.50 19.61
N TYR A 118 17.78 -3.96 19.28
CA TYR A 118 19.00 -3.66 20.06
C TYR A 118 19.72 -2.35 19.66
N LYS A 119 19.26 -1.66 18.60
CA LYS A 119 19.85 -0.38 18.22
C LYS A 119 19.44 0.71 19.21
N LYS A 120 20.38 1.60 19.58
CA LYS A 120 20.20 2.67 20.57
C LYS A 120 18.88 3.43 20.41
N LYS A 121 18.56 3.86 19.18
CA LYS A 121 17.32 4.58 18.87
C LYS A 121 16.06 3.82 19.32
N TYR A 122 16.02 2.50 19.10
CA TYR A 122 14.86 1.68 19.47
C TYR A 122 14.81 1.40 20.97
N LEU A 123 15.96 1.27 21.65
CA LEU A 123 16.02 1.08 23.10
C LEU A 123 15.52 2.31 23.87
N GLU A 124 15.82 3.52 23.38
CA GLU A 124 15.33 4.77 23.98
C GLU A 124 13.81 4.87 23.90
N GLU A 125 13.23 4.54 22.74
CA GLU A 125 11.76 4.52 22.52
C GLU A 125 11.09 3.42 23.36
N MET A 126 11.73 2.26 23.52
CA MET A 126 11.24 1.09 24.21
C MET A 126 10.79 1.37 25.65
N ASN A 127 11.63 2.11 26.42
CA ASN A 127 11.37 2.34 27.83
C ASN A 127 10.06 3.13 28.06
N LEU A 128 9.85 4.20 27.29
CA LEU A 128 8.62 5.00 27.38
C LEU A 128 7.40 4.22 26.92
N SER A 129 7.54 3.46 25.84
CA SER A 129 6.47 2.62 25.31
C SER A 129 6.06 1.52 26.28
N LYS A 130 7.05 0.90 26.96
CA LYS A 130 6.81 -0.12 27.99
C LYS A 130 6.02 0.42 29.18
N ILE A 131 6.36 1.62 29.66
CA ILE A 131 5.64 2.26 30.77
C ILE A 131 4.15 2.45 30.38
N LYS A 132 3.89 2.98 29.19
CA LYS A 132 2.50 3.17 28.70
C LYS A 132 1.75 1.85 28.58
N PHE A 133 2.37 0.84 27.97
CA PHE A 133 1.78 -0.48 27.81
C PHE A 133 1.42 -1.15 29.15
N ASN A 134 2.37 -1.13 30.09
CA ASN A 134 2.14 -1.73 31.42
C ASN A 134 1.01 -1.02 32.18
N HIS A 135 0.93 0.30 32.09
CA HIS A 135 -0.18 1.05 32.69
C HIS A 135 -1.54 0.61 32.11
N LEU A 136 -1.66 0.45 30.77
CA LEU A 136 -2.90 -0.04 30.16
C LEU A 136 -3.22 -1.47 30.58
N ARG A 137 -2.22 -2.30 30.84
CA ARG A 137 -2.39 -3.66 31.32
C ARG A 137 -2.89 -3.68 32.78
N GLU A 138 -2.29 -2.87 33.64
CA GLU A 138 -2.65 -2.75 35.07
C GLU A 138 -4.06 -2.18 35.25
N THR A 139 -4.50 -1.28 34.40
CA THR A 139 -5.88 -0.77 34.40
C THR A 139 -6.91 -1.76 33.86
N GLY A 140 -6.47 -2.91 33.34
CA GLY A 140 -7.34 -3.93 32.76
C GLY A 140 -7.89 -3.59 31.38
N LEU A 141 -7.48 -2.46 30.77
CA LEU A 141 -7.98 -2.04 29.45
C LEU A 141 -7.67 -3.08 28.37
N LEU A 142 -6.50 -3.71 28.44
CA LEU A 142 -6.08 -4.71 27.45
C LEU A 142 -6.86 -6.02 27.51
N ASN A 143 -7.67 -6.26 28.53
CA ASN A 143 -8.47 -7.49 28.64
C ASN A 143 -9.71 -7.46 27.73
N ASN A 144 -10.23 -6.27 27.42
CA ASN A 144 -11.49 -6.08 26.70
C ASN A 144 -11.32 -5.55 25.26
N ILE A 145 -10.10 -5.63 24.71
CA ILE A 145 -9.84 -5.21 23.35
C ILE A 145 -10.25 -6.30 22.36
N ASN A 146 -10.72 -5.89 21.18
CA ASN A 146 -11.10 -6.77 20.08
C ASN A 146 -10.89 -6.09 18.73
N SER A 147 -10.99 -6.86 17.66
CA SER A 147 -11.02 -6.39 16.29
C SER A 147 -11.87 -7.32 15.43
N GLU A 148 -12.37 -6.84 14.31
CA GLU A 148 -13.12 -7.61 13.32
C GLU A 148 -12.25 -8.03 12.11
N TYR A 149 -11.04 -7.49 11.98
CA TYR A 149 -10.17 -7.77 10.84
C TYR A 149 -9.40 -9.08 11.04
N LEU A 150 -9.59 -10.01 10.10
CA LEU A 150 -8.89 -11.31 10.10
C LEU A 150 -7.40 -11.17 9.76
N THR A 151 -7.06 -10.21 8.90
CA THR A 151 -5.69 -10.00 8.40
C THR A 151 -5.26 -8.55 8.55
N THR A 152 -3.96 -8.31 8.43
CA THR A 152 -3.37 -6.98 8.29
C THR A 152 -3.74 -6.32 6.96
N GLU A 153 -3.32 -5.07 6.75
CA GLU A 153 -3.65 -4.31 5.54
C GLU A 153 -2.96 -4.85 4.30
N TRP A 154 -3.71 -4.87 3.20
CA TRP A 154 -3.18 -4.99 1.86
C TRP A 154 -2.98 -3.60 1.25
N GLU A 155 -1.84 -3.42 0.59
CA GLU A 155 -1.41 -2.12 0.07
C GLU A 155 -0.76 -2.22 -1.31
N ILE A 156 -0.71 -1.08 -2.02
CA ILE A 156 0.14 -0.90 -3.18
C ILE A 156 1.59 -0.77 -2.68
N PRO A 157 2.57 -1.47 -3.28
CA PRO A 157 3.98 -1.37 -2.89
C PRO A 157 4.50 0.06 -2.92
N LYS A 158 5.04 0.55 -1.80
CA LYS A 158 5.52 1.92 -1.64
C LYS A 158 6.36 2.11 -0.39
N GLY A 159 7.24 3.09 -0.40
CA GLY A 159 7.96 3.49 0.79
C GLY A 159 8.50 4.91 0.76
N LYS A 160 9.30 5.26 1.74
CA LYS A 160 9.85 6.60 1.91
C LYS A 160 11.08 6.81 1.04
N LYS A 161 11.16 8.02 0.48
CA LYS A 161 12.31 8.43 -0.32
C LYS A 161 13.56 8.63 0.55
N ASN A 162 14.69 8.10 0.09
CA ASN A 162 16.01 8.40 0.64
C ASN A 162 16.49 9.78 0.12
N SER A 163 17.44 10.40 0.84
CA SER A 163 17.92 11.77 0.52
C SER A 163 18.51 11.93 -0.88
N ASN A 164 19.07 10.86 -1.44
CA ASN A 164 19.83 10.92 -2.70
C ASN A 164 19.13 10.21 -3.87
N GLU A 165 17.82 10.02 -3.84
CA GLU A 165 17.09 9.37 -4.92
C GLU A 165 15.95 10.25 -5.46
N THR A 166 15.63 10.10 -6.74
CA THR A 166 14.41 10.68 -7.33
C THR A 166 13.18 9.90 -6.89
N ASN A 167 11.98 10.44 -7.12
CA ASN A 167 10.75 9.71 -6.80
C ASN A 167 10.66 8.38 -7.57
N LEU A 168 11.01 8.37 -8.87
CA LEU A 168 10.99 7.14 -9.66
C LEU A 168 12.00 6.10 -9.14
N GLN A 169 13.20 6.52 -8.77
CA GLN A 169 14.20 5.62 -8.17
C GLN A 169 13.73 5.03 -6.86
N CYS A 170 13.07 5.83 -6.01
CA CYS A 170 12.43 5.35 -4.79
C CYS A 170 11.36 4.29 -5.11
N ALA A 171 10.45 4.59 -6.03
CA ALA A 171 9.38 3.67 -6.41
C ALA A 171 9.91 2.31 -6.93
N ILE A 172 10.95 2.34 -7.76
CA ILE A 172 11.62 1.13 -8.30
C ILE A 172 12.29 0.33 -7.17
N ARG A 173 13.00 1.01 -6.26
CA ARG A 173 13.64 0.36 -5.11
C ARG A 173 12.62 -0.29 -4.19
N GLU A 174 11.57 0.43 -3.80
CA GLU A 174 10.52 -0.07 -2.91
C GLU A 174 9.77 -1.27 -3.52
N LEU A 175 9.41 -1.19 -4.81
CA LEU A 175 8.79 -2.34 -5.49
C LEU A 175 9.69 -3.57 -5.43
N LYS A 176 11.01 -3.40 -5.67
CA LYS A 176 11.98 -4.50 -5.60
C LYS A 176 12.15 -5.03 -4.17
N GLU A 177 12.21 -4.15 -3.16
CA GLU A 177 12.39 -4.54 -1.76
C GLU A 177 11.16 -5.28 -1.22
N GLU A 178 9.96 -4.85 -1.56
CA GLU A 178 8.71 -5.44 -1.07
C GLU A 178 8.25 -6.66 -1.86
N THR A 179 8.59 -6.76 -3.18
CA THR A 179 8.05 -7.80 -4.06
C THR A 179 9.09 -8.66 -4.75
N LEU A 180 10.37 -8.31 -4.67
CA LEU A 180 11.51 -8.88 -5.40
C LEU A 180 11.43 -8.71 -6.93
N LEU A 181 10.43 -7.99 -7.47
CA LEU A 181 10.37 -7.66 -8.89
C LEU A 181 11.49 -6.68 -9.23
N SER A 182 12.32 -7.03 -10.21
CA SER A 182 13.34 -6.15 -10.75
C SER A 182 12.80 -5.33 -11.90
N ILE A 183 13.48 -4.24 -12.26
CA ILE A 183 13.11 -3.36 -13.39
C ILE A 183 12.97 -4.11 -14.73
N ASN A 184 13.59 -5.26 -14.88
CA ASN A 184 13.48 -6.08 -16.09
C ASN A 184 12.15 -6.86 -16.16
N ASN A 185 11.38 -6.91 -15.07
CA ASN A 185 10.13 -7.64 -14.99
C ASN A 185 8.91 -6.82 -15.42
N TYR A 186 9.06 -5.51 -15.59
CA TYR A 186 7.95 -4.60 -15.93
C TYR A 186 8.41 -3.41 -16.74
N ASN A 187 7.47 -2.74 -17.39
CA ASN A 187 7.68 -1.48 -18.12
C ASN A 187 6.87 -0.36 -17.46
N ILE A 188 7.53 0.75 -17.14
CA ILE A 188 6.84 1.96 -16.67
C ILE A 188 6.03 2.55 -17.83
N ILE A 189 4.79 2.92 -17.55
CA ILE A 189 3.88 3.57 -18.50
C ILE A 189 4.20 5.07 -18.52
N SER A 190 4.96 5.50 -19.53
CA SER A 190 5.48 6.87 -19.63
C SER A 190 4.46 7.90 -20.10
N CYS A 191 3.35 7.47 -20.73
CA CYS A 191 2.29 8.37 -21.15
C CYS A 191 1.33 8.78 -20.01
N LEU A 192 1.53 8.25 -18.80
CA LEU A 192 0.80 8.63 -17.59
C LEU A 192 1.69 9.42 -16.64
N ASP A 193 1.18 10.55 -16.15
CA ASP A 193 1.78 11.24 -15.02
C ASP A 193 1.64 10.42 -13.73
N PRO A 194 2.57 10.58 -12.77
CA PRO A 194 2.42 9.97 -11.45
C PRO A 194 1.14 10.43 -10.76
N ILE A 195 0.41 9.48 -10.18
CA ILE A 195 -0.82 9.74 -9.44
C ILE A 195 -0.45 10.26 -8.05
N HIS A 196 -1.05 11.38 -7.66
CA HIS A 196 -0.88 11.99 -6.35
C HIS A 196 -2.11 11.73 -5.49
N ASP A 197 -1.94 11.03 -4.37
CA ASP A 197 -2.98 10.77 -3.37
C ASP A 197 -2.62 11.49 -2.07
N ILE A 198 -3.45 12.46 -1.67
CA ILE A 198 -3.30 13.19 -0.41
C ILE A 198 -4.48 12.85 0.46
N PHE A 199 -4.22 12.36 1.65
CA PHE A 199 -5.26 11.89 2.57
C PHE A 199 -4.88 12.11 4.04
N THR A 200 -5.89 12.13 4.89
CA THR A 200 -5.72 12.15 6.33
C THR A 200 -5.68 10.73 6.87
N GLY A 201 -4.59 10.35 7.53
CA GLY A 201 -4.45 9.05 8.16
C GLY A 201 -5.31 8.88 9.41
N THR A 202 -5.41 7.65 9.92
CA THR A 202 -6.16 7.31 11.14
C THR A 202 -5.66 8.01 12.41
N ASN A 203 -4.47 8.60 12.35
CA ASN A 203 -3.84 9.43 13.39
C ASN A 203 -4.06 10.93 13.20
N ASN A 204 -4.99 11.34 12.33
CA ASN A 204 -5.33 12.73 11.97
C ASN A 204 -4.17 13.54 11.37
N LYS A 205 -3.16 12.87 10.78
CA LYS A 205 -2.08 13.52 10.04
C LYS A 205 -2.29 13.40 8.55
N GLU A 206 -1.90 14.44 7.81
CA GLU A 206 -1.88 14.37 6.36
C GLU A 206 -0.69 13.55 5.86
N TYR A 207 -0.92 12.79 4.81
CA TYR A 207 0.06 11.96 4.10
C TYR A 207 -0.10 12.17 2.60
N LYS A 208 1.00 12.00 1.86
CA LYS A 208 1.02 12.03 0.41
C LYS A 208 1.61 10.73 -0.12
N HIS A 209 0.91 10.11 -1.07
CA HIS A 209 1.46 9.04 -1.90
C HIS A 209 1.66 9.54 -3.33
N ILE A 210 2.72 9.05 -3.97
CA ILE A 210 3.00 9.29 -5.39
C ILE A 210 3.16 7.92 -6.04
N PHE A 211 2.31 7.60 -7.00
CA PHE A 211 2.32 6.31 -7.66
C PHE A 211 2.65 6.44 -9.15
N TYR A 212 3.70 5.76 -9.58
CA TYR A 212 3.94 5.46 -11.00
C TYR A 212 3.14 4.23 -11.40
N THR A 213 2.87 4.06 -12.69
CA THR A 213 2.11 2.92 -13.21
C THR A 213 3.04 2.04 -14.06
N ALA A 214 2.94 0.72 -13.95
CA ALA A 214 3.79 -0.20 -14.69
C ALA A 214 3.04 -1.46 -15.13
N LEU A 215 3.30 -1.90 -16.37
CA LEU A 215 2.85 -3.18 -16.92
C LEU A 215 3.89 -4.26 -16.65
N CYS A 216 3.51 -5.35 -16.01
CA CYS A 216 4.33 -6.54 -15.84
C CYS A 216 4.56 -7.24 -17.19
N ASN A 217 5.80 -7.60 -17.50
CA ASN A 217 6.20 -8.16 -18.79
C ASN A 217 5.92 -9.67 -18.94
N ASN A 218 5.66 -10.38 -17.84
CA ASN A 218 5.61 -11.84 -17.85
C ASN A 218 4.43 -12.37 -17.02
N ASP A 219 3.54 -13.11 -17.67
CA ASP A 219 2.38 -13.76 -17.05
C ASP A 219 2.78 -14.81 -16.00
N ASN A 220 3.98 -15.39 -16.14
CA ASN A 220 4.50 -16.48 -15.32
C ASN A 220 5.39 -16.03 -14.15
N ILE A 221 5.39 -14.72 -13.79
CA ILE A 221 6.07 -14.31 -12.56
C ILE A 221 5.31 -14.91 -11.38
N ASN A 222 5.79 -16.07 -10.96
CA ASN A 222 5.30 -16.74 -9.78
C ASN A 222 5.82 -15.99 -8.55
N ILE A 223 4.96 -15.14 -7.97
CA ILE A 223 5.29 -14.33 -6.79
C ILE A 223 5.18 -15.15 -5.49
N ASN A 224 4.94 -16.47 -5.58
CA ASN A 224 5.01 -17.39 -4.44
C ASN A 224 6.44 -17.50 -3.90
N ILE A 225 6.99 -16.37 -3.52
CA ILE A 225 8.27 -16.26 -2.87
C ILE A 225 7.99 -16.37 -1.38
N ASN A 226 8.58 -17.37 -0.75
CA ASN A 226 8.72 -17.42 0.70
C ASN A 226 9.49 -16.17 1.13
N ILE A 227 8.76 -15.10 1.44
CA ILE A 227 9.29 -13.78 1.84
C ILE A 227 9.89 -13.86 3.25
N GLU A 228 9.71 -14.98 3.94
CA GLU A 228 10.18 -15.22 5.33
C GLU A 228 11.65 -14.82 5.55
N TYR A 229 12.46 -14.74 4.51
CA TYR A 229 13.90 -14.54 4.64
C TYR A 229 14.41 -13.13 4.35
N LYS A 230 13.63 -12.20 3.79
CA LYS A 230 14.22 -10.92 3.33
C LYS A 230 13.50 -9.65 3.77
N ASN A 231 12.21 -9.66 3.97
CA ASN A 231 11.48 -8.44 4.32
C ASN A 231 10.66 -8.63 5.61
N ASN A 232 10.99 -7.85 6.64
CA ASN A 232 10.27 -7.88 7.92
C ASN A 232 8.95 -7.10 7.87
N GLU A 233 8.67 -6.39 6.78
CA GLU A 233 7.51 -5.51 6.66
C GLU A 233 6.37 -6.16 5.89
N ILE A 234 6.68 -7.04 4.92
CA ILE A 234 5.70 -7.71 4.05
C ILE A 234 5.58 -9.18 4.43
N GLU A 235 4.36 -9.66 4.53
CA GLU A 235 4.03 -11.06 4.83
C GLU A 235 3.68 -11.84 3.57
N GLU A 236 2.90 -11.24 2.67
CA GLU A 236 2.39 -11.90 1.47
C GLU A 236 2.36 -10.92 0.29
N ILE A 237 2.50 -11.45 -0.91
CA ILE A 237 2.34 -10.72 -2.17
C ILE A 237 1.30 -11.44 -3.00
N ARG A 238 0.43 -10.67 -3.68
CA ARG A 238 -0.65 -11.27 -4.48
C ARG A 238 -0.96 -10.43 -5.70
N TRP A 239 -1.29 -11.11 -6.80
CA TRP A 239 -2.00 -10.54 -7.92
C TRP A 239 -3.49 -10.62 -7.63
N CYS A 240 -4.16 -9.47 -7.52
CA CYS A 240 -5.58 -9.36 -7.22
C CYS A 240 -6.33 -8.87 -8.45
N LYS A 241 -7.42 -9.53 -8.81
CA LYS A 241 -8.36 -9.05 -9.80
C LYS A 241 -9.04 -7.78 -9.32
N TRP A 242 -9.48 -6.93 -10.23
CA TRP A 242 -10.20 -5.72 -9.84
C TRP A 242 -11.45 -6.03 -9.00
N SER A 243 -12.22 -7.07 -9.37
CA SER A 243 -13.41 -7.52 -8.63
C SER A 243 -13.14 -7.95 -7.18
N GLU A 244 -11.92 -8.39 -6.90
CA GLU A 244 -11.51 -8.88 -5.58
C GLU A 244 -10.96 -7.78 -4.67
N LEU A 245 -10.69 -6.57 -5.20
CA LEU A 245 -10.02 -5.50 -4.45
C LEU A 245 -10.74 -5.12 -3.14
N HIS A 246 -12.08 -5.17 -3.14
CA HIS A 246 -12.88 -4.86 -1.94
C HIS A 246 -12.74 -5.90 -0.82
N GLU A 247 -12.27 -7.11 -1.12
CA GLU A 247 -12.00 -8.14 -0.13
C GLU A 247 -10.66 -7.92 0.57
N TYR A 248 -9.69 -7.31 -0.15
CA TYR A 248 -8.32 -7.10 0.35
C TYR A 248 -8.11 -5.70 0.92
N ILE A 249 -8.61 -4.67 0.23
CA ILE A 249 -8.42 -3.29 0.65
C ILE A 249 -9.51 -2.91 1.63
N ARG A 250 -9.12 -2.52 2.83
CA ARG A 250 -10.04 -2.16 3.91
C ARG A 250 -10.89 -0.94 3.56
N PRO A 251 -12.17 -0.86 4.01
CA PRO A 251 -13.10 0.20 3.62
C PRO A 251 -12.61 1.63 3.88
N TYR A 252 -11.83 1.85 4.95
CA TYR A 252 -11.28 3.18 5.23
C TYR A 252 -10.17 3.62 4.28
N ASN A 253 -9.67 2.72 3.43
CA ASN A 253 -8.69 2.97 2.37
C ASN A 253 -9.34 3.06 0.98
N ASN A 254 -10.60 3.47 0.89
CA ASN A 254 -11.36 3.49 -0.36
C ASN A 254 -10.70 4.31 -1.48
N ASN A 255 -9.88 5.33 -1.14
CA ASN A 255 -9.08 6.07 -2.11
C ASN A 255 -8.19 5.15 -2.97
N LYS A 256 -7.64 4.09 -2.39
CA LYS A 256 -6.81 3.12 -3.14
C LYS A 256 -7.63 2.37 -4.19
N ILE A 257 -8.86 1.99 -3.85
CA ILE A 257 -9.78 1.34 -4.79
C ILE A 257 -10.10 2.31 -5.94
N ASN A 258 -10.38 3.58 -5.64
CA ASN A 258 -10.65 4.59 -6.67
C ASN A 258 -9.46 4.76 -7.62
N ILE A 259 -8.24 4.83 -7.08
CA ILE A 259 -7.01 4.93 -7.89
C ILE A 259 -6.86 3.70 -8.79
N LEU A 260 -7.03 2.49 -8.26
CA LEU A 260 -6.92 1.25 -9.04
C LEU A 260 -8.05 1.14 -10.09
N THR A 261 -9.24 1.63 -9.77
CA THR A 261 -10.36 1.73 -10.72
C THR A 261 -10.03 2.68 -11.88
N ASN A 262 -9.42 3.82 -11.60
CA ASN A 262 -9.00 4.76 -12.65
C ASN A 262 -7.93 4.14 -13.57
N ILE A 263 -6.99 3.36 -13.01
CA ILE A 263 -6.02 2.62 -13.84
C ILE A 263 -6.71 1.50 -14.63
N PHE A 264 -7.69 0.82 -14.05
CA PHE A 264 -8.48 -0.18 -14.77
C PHE A 264 -9.19 0.45 -15.97
N LEU A 265 -9.87 1.58 -15.79
CA LEU A 265 -10.54 2.34 -16.87
C LEU A 265 -9.55 2.82 -17.94
N PHE A 266 -8.38 3.32 -17.53
CA PHE A 266 -7.31 3.67 -18.46
C PHE A 266 -6.92 2.47 -19.33
N ILE A 267 -6.72 1.30 -18.74
CA ILE A 267 -6.38 0.08 -19.49
C ILE A 267 -7.48 -0.26 -20.49
N LEU A 268 -8.76 -0.19 -20.09
CA LEU A 268 -9.89 -0.42 -20.98
C LEU A 268 -9.88 0.56 -22.14
N ASN A 269 -9.71 1.85 -21.89
CA ASN A 269 -9.73 2.88 -22.92
C ASN A 269 -8.59 2.69 -23.93
N ILE A 270 -7.42 2.28 -23.49
CA ILE A 270 -6.31 1.94 -24.39
C ILE A 270 -6.65 0.69 -25.21
N CYS A 271 -7.20 -0.36 -24.59
CA CYS A 271 -7.57 -1.58 -25.31
C CYS A 271 -8.63 -1.33 -26.38
N GLU A 272 -9.61 -0.49 -26.10
CA GLU A 272 -10.73 -0.22 -27.00
C GLU A 272 -10.46 0.88 -28.03
N ASN A 273 -9.21 1.37 -28.15
CA ASN A 273 -8.83 2.48 -29.04
C ASN A 273 -9.61 3.79 -28.82
N ASN A 274 -10.25 3.97 -27.67
CA ASN A 274 -10.97 5.19 -27.32
C ASN A 274 -9.99 6.25 -26.81
N ILE A 275 -8.93 6.50 -27.58
CA ILE A 275 -8.05 7.63 -27.34
C ILE A 275 -8.71 8.80 -28.03
N ASN A 276 -9.31 9.71 -27.25
CA ASN A 276 -9.66 11.02 -27.79
C ASN A 276 -8.34 11.68 -28.20
N GLU A 277 -8.07 11.69 -29.50
CA GLU A 277 -7.17 12.68 -30.07
C GLU A 277 -7.77 14.04 -29.68
N THR A 278 -7.29 14.60 -28.57
CA THR A 278 -7.45 16.04 -28.33
C THR A 278 -6.72 16.70 -29.48
N THR A 279 -7.48 16.98 -30.54
CA THR A 279 -7.05 17.85 -31.63
C THR A 279 -6.71 19.17 -30.96
N ILE A 280 -5.43 19.36 -30.69
CA ILE A 280 -4.88 20.69 -30.43
C ILE A 280 -5.04 21.43 -31.75
N THR A 281 -6.18 22.09 -31.92
CA THR A 281 -6.32 23.14 -32.94
C THR A 281 -5.40 24.27 -32.50
N ILE A 282 -4.30 24.40 -33.22
CA ILE A 282 -3.36 25.54 -33.16
C ILE A 282 -4.06 26.81 -33.59
#